data_4e07935f91f65e441f764cca0bf2cbbb
#
_entry.id   4e07935f91f65e441f764cca0bf2cbbb
#
_cell.length_a   1.000
_cell.length_b   1.000
_cell.length_c   1.000
_cell.angle_alpha   90.00
_cell.angle_beta   90.00
_cell.angle_gamma   90.00
#
_symmetry.space_group_name_H-M   'P 1'
#
loop_
_entity.id
_entity.type
_entity.pdbx_description
1 polymer ?
#
loop_
_entity_poly.entity_id
_entity_poly.type
_entity_poly.pdbx_seq_one_letter_code
_entity_poly.pdbx_strand_id
1 'polypeptide(L)'
;TLLQEIKIEVSKIFPEVASNQKRHKKPPEKDPMLDVLFVNCNIATCATSTTTKFGLLEPTTNCIGLAKGLIAYVGPRTSIPELADECQTHDLEGRFVTPGLIDCHTHVVYGGNRCGEWELKLKGATYEEVAQAGGGIVNTVEGTRSASVEELVALARPRVEAMLREGTTCLEIKSGYGLDLNTERNMLLAGRRIGEIYPVDVVLTFLGAHAVPKEYQNNADGYIDTVLSTLDTLASEGLVDCVDAFCETVGFSVAQTQRVFDQATALNLPVRLHGDQLHDFGGASLAAKYNALSCDHCEHTSLEGVQVRQEGRGRRSTTVVASTA
;
A
#
# COMPACT_ATOMS: atom_id res chain seq x y z
N THR A 1 1.68 2.63 23.43
CA THR A 1 1.33 1.38 24.14
C THR A 1 -0.08 0.94 23.83
N LEU A 2 -1.07 1.85 23.74
CA LEU A 2 -2.44 1.50 23.30
C LEU A 2 -2.51 1.03 21.84
N LEU A 3 -1.63 1.52 20.96
CA LEU A 3 -1.55 1.17 19.53
C LEU A 3 -1.01 -0.25 19.27
N GLN A 4 -0.32 -0.86 20.23
CA GLN A 4 0.17 -2.24 20.08
C GLN A 4 -0.91 -3.31 20.30
N GLU A 5 -2.03 -2.95 20.93
CA GLU A 5 -3.09 -3.89 21.32
C GLU A 5 -4.23 -3.98 20.29
N ILE A 6 -4.36 -3.01 19.37
CA ILE A 6 -5.46 -2.98 18.39
C ILE A 6 -4.92 -3.40 17.00
N LYS A 7 -4.52 -4.64 16.85
CA LYS A 7 -4.29 -5.24 15.52
C LYS A 7 -5.61 -5.82 15.01
N ILE A 8 -6.45 -4.97 14.40
CA ILE A 8 -7.63 -5.42 13.67
C ILE A 8 -7.16 -6.11 12.39
N GLU A 9 -7.43 -7.39 12.26
CA GLU A 9 -7.04 -8.17 11.08
C GLU A 9 -7.83 -7.70 9.86
N VAL A 10 -7.21 -6.85 9.03
CA VAL A 10 -7.76 -6.27 7.79
C VAL A 10 -8.30 -7.34 6.83
N SER A 11 -7.76 -8.57 6.93
CA SER A 11 -8.19 -9.75 6.16
C SER A 11 -9.67 -10.12 6.31
N LYS A 12 -10.32 -9.74 7.40
CA LYS A 12 -11.76 -10.02 7.60
C LYS A 12 -12.68 -8.94 7.04
N ILE A 13 -12.14 -7.73 6.84
CA ILE A 13 -12.89 -6.62 6.25
C ILE A 13 -12.75 -6.64 4.72
N PHE A 14 -11.62 -7.13 4.21
CA PHE A 14 -11.32 -7.28 2.79
C PHE A 14 -10.83 -8.71 2.49
N PRO A 15 -11.72 -9.69 2.36
CA PRO A 15 -11.34 -11.10 2.16
C PRO A 15 -10.50 -11.35 0.89
N GLU A 16 -10.48 -10.42 -0.03
CA GLU A 16 -9.75 -10.55 -1.29
C GLU A 16 -8.25 -10.18 -1.21
N VAL A 17 -7.83 -9.41 -0.20
CA VAL A 17 -6.41 -9.09 0.06
C VAL A 17 -5.71 -10.23 0.83
N ALA A 18 -6.49 -11.04 1.53
CA ALA A 18 -6.00 -12.10 2.42
C ALA A 18 -5.61 -13.41 1.73
N SER A 19 -5.85 -13.58 0.42
CA SER A 19 -5.66 -14.87 -0.26
C SER A 19 -4.20 -15.34 -0.33
N ASN A 20 -3.22 -14.48 -0.10
CA ASN A 20 -1.79 -14.82 -0.10
C ASN A 20 -1.13 -14.90 1.30
N GLN A 21 -1.83 -14.47 2.36
CA GLN A 21 -1.32 -14.64 3.72
C GLN A 21 -1.93 -15.90 4.36
N LYS A 22 -1.18 -17.01 4.38
CA LYS A 22 -1.52 -18.27 5.07
C LYS A 22 -1.53 -18.09 6.60
N ARG A 23 -2.52 -17.40 7.15
CA ARG A 23 -2.86 -17.44 8.58
C ARG A 23 -4.37 -17.38 8.81
N HIS A 24 -5.12 -18.33 8.23
CA HIS A 24 -6.47 -18.60 8.71
C HIS A 24 -6.42 -19.41 10.01
N LYS A 25 -6.52 -18.75 11.16
CA LYS A 25 -6.99 -19.44 12.36
C LYS A 25 -8.52 -19.58 12.23
N LYS A 26 -9.02 -20.83 12.25
CA LYS A 26 -10.45 -21.13 12.40
C LYS A 26 -11.03 -20.33 13.57
N PRO A 27 -12.26 -19.75 13.46
CA PRO A 27 -12.91 -19.16 14.62
C PRO A 27 -13.05 -20.22 15.71
N PRO A 28 -12.93 -19.85 16.99
CA PRO A 28 -13.06 -20.78 18.10
C PRO A 28 -14.46 -21.39 18.17
N GLU A 29 -14.56 -22.67 18.52
CA GLU A 29 -15.80 -23.45 18.60
C GLU A 29 -16.71 -23.12 19.80
N LYS A 30 -16.31 -22.26 20.73
CA LYS A 30 -17.06 -21.66 21.82
C LYS A 30 -16.90 -20.17 21.84
N ASP A 31 -17.88 -19.42 22.34
CA ASP A 31 -17.73 -17.98 22.58
C ASP A 31 -16.47 -17.75 23.41
N PRO A 32 -15.43 -17.15 22.87
CA PRO A 32 -14.18 -17.03 23.57
C PRO A 32 -14.32 -16.00 24.70
N MET A 33 -13.76 -16.27 25.87
CA MET A 33 -13.61 -15.25 26.91
C MET A 33 -12.82 -14.07 26.36
N LEU A 34 -13.32 -12.86 26.63
CA LEU A 34 -12.67 -11.62 26.17
C LEU A 34 -11.49 -11.28 27.06
N ASP A 35 -10.36 -10.99 26.45
CA ASP A 35 -9.12 -10.54 27.12
C ASP A 35 -8.96 -9.00 27.09
N VAL A 36 -9.60 -8.33 26.14
CA VAL A 36 -9.69 -6.86 26.07
C VAL A 36 -11.11 -6.44 25.73
N LEU A 37 -11.59 -5.39 26.41
CA LEU A 37 -12.92 -4.84 26.19
C LEU A 37 -12.84 -3.31 26.06
N PHE A 38 -13.31 -2.78 24.93
CA PHE A 38 -13.55 -1.36 24.74
C PHE A 38 -15.03 -1.07 24.96
N VAL A 39 -15.33 -0.07 25.79
CA VAL A 39 -16.68 0.34 26.12
C VAL A 39 -16.91 1.81 25.80
N ASN A 40 -18.19 2.21 25.76
CA ASN A 40 -18.58 3.61 25.54
C ASN A 40 -17.97 4.19 24.27
N CYS A 41 -18.12 3.49 23.14
CA CYS A 41 -17.64 3.93 21.83
C CYS A 41 -18.74 4.06 20.79
N ASN A 42 -18.54 4.93 19.79
CA ASN A 42 -19.34 5.00 18.59
C ASN A 42 -18.65 4.18 17.49
N ILE A 43 -19.30 3.17 16.94
CA ILE A 43 -18.67 2.21 16.03
C ILE A 43 -19.12 2.49 14.59
N ALA A 44 -18.18 2.84 13.72
CA ALA A 44 -18.39 2.98 12.29
C ALA A 44 -17.60 1.89 11.55
N THR A 45 -18.31 0.91 11.02
CA THR A 45 -17.69 -0.29 10.40
C THR A 45 -17.16 -0.03 8.99
N CYS A 46 -17.54 1.08 8.36
CA CYS A 46 -17.29 1.37 6.94
C CYS A 46 -17.79 0.28 5.97
N ALA A 47 -18.64 -0.64 6.44
CA ALA A 47 -19.17 -1.71 5.61
C ALA A 47 -20.29 -1.20 4.68
N THR A 48 -20.20 -1.59 3.40
CA THR A 48 -21.17 -1.21 2.36
C THR A 48 -22.53 -1.93 2.51
N SER A 49 -22.61 -2.98 3.32
CA SER A 49 -23.82 -3.76 3.56
C SER A 49 -24.78 -3.11 4.55
N THR A 50 -24.39 -1.99 5.18
CA THR A 50 -25.24 -1.28 6.14
C THR A 50 -26.02 -0.17 5.46
N THR A 51 -27.23 0.13 5.98
CA THR A 51 -28.09 1.23 5.50
C THR A 51 -27.65 2.59 6.02
N THR A 52 -26.75 2.63 7.00
CA THR A 52 -26.25 3.86 7.62
C THR A 52 -25.00 4.37 6.90
N LYS A 53 -24.83 5.69 6.89
CA LYS A 53 -23.64 6.32 6.32
C LYS A 53 -22.40 5.87 7.10
N PHE A 54 -21.38 5.45 6.38
CA PHE A 54 -20.12 4.88 6.92
C PHE A 54 -20.30 3.61 7.78
N GLY A 55 -21.44 2.92 7.69
CA GLY A 55 -21.69 1.75 8.51
C GLY A 55 -21.76 2.04 10.01
N LEU A 56 -22.24 3.24 10.37
CA LEU A 56 -22.41 3.63 11.77
C LEU A 56 -23.45 2.70 12.43
N LEU A 57 -23.06 2.08 13.53
CA LEU A 57 -23.94 1.22 14.32
C LEU A 57 -24.83 2.04 15.25
N GLU A 58 -25.95 1.42 15.71
CA GLU A 58 -26.84 2.04 16.67
C GLU A 58 -26.09 2.41 17.97
N PRO A 59 -26.41 3.53 18.63
CA PRO A 59 -25.71 3.98 19.85
C PRO A 59 -25.71 2.96 21.00
N THR A 60 -26.66 2.02 20.99
CA THR A 60 -26.73 0.91 21.97
C THR A 60 -25.65 -0.14 21.71
N THR A 61 -25.12 -0.23 20.47
CA THR A 61 -24.02 -1.12 20.09
C THR A 61 -22.71 -0.36 20.31
N ASN A 62 -22.22 -0.35 21.54
CA ASN A 62 -21.16 0.54 22.00
C ASN A 62 -19.98 -0.17 22.69
N CYS A 63 -19.83 -1.47 22.46
CA CYS A 63 -18.71 -2.25 22.98
C CYS A 63 -18.06 -3.09 21.89
N ILE A 64 -16.73 -3.19 21.98
CA ILE A 64 -15.91 -4.09 21.14
C ILE A 64 -15.09 -4.96 22.10
N GLY A 65 -15.22 -6.28 21.98
CA GLY A 65 -14.42 -7.24 22.75
C GLY A 65 -13.43 -7.98 21.87
N LEU A 66 -12.21 -8.13 22.37
CA LEU A 66 -11.18 -8.91 21.74
C LEU A 66 -10.93 -10.20 22.50
N ALA A 67 -10.58 -11.24 21.75
CA ALA A 67 -10.06 -12.48 22.30
C ALA A 67 -8.85 -12.91 21.45
N LYS A 68 -7.70 -13.06 22.09
CA LYS A 68 -6.43 -13.44 21.43
C LYS A 68 -6.07 -12.51 20.24
N GLY A 69 -6.30 -11.21 20.41
CA GLY A 69 -6.02 -10.18 19.41
C GLY A 69 -6.99 -10.13 18.23
N LEU A 70 -8.13 -10.82 18.30
CA LEU A 70 -9.19 -10.80 17.27
C LEU A 70 -10.47 -10.20 17.84
N ILE A 71 -11.22 -9.47 17.01
CA ILE A 71 -12.57 -9.01 17.38
C ILE A 71 -13.46 -10.24 17.55
N ALA A 72 -13.91 -10.48 18.78
CA ALA A 72 -14.79 -11.58 19.14
C ALA A 72 -16.21 -11.10 19.47
N TYR A 73 -16.37 -9.83 19.83
CA TYR A 73 -17.65 -9.24 20.18
C TYR A 73 -17.78 -7.81 19.65
N VAL A 74 -18.94 -7.50 19.08
CA VAL A 74 -19.38 -6.13 18.78
C VAL A 74 -20.87 -6.07 19.16
N GLY A 75 -21.23 -5.26 20.16
CA GLY A 75 -22.61 -5.27 20.64
C GLY A 75 -22.87 -4.33 21.82
N PRO A 76 -24.07 -4.40 22.41
CA PRO A 76 -24.43 -3.60 23.55
C PRO A 76 -23.75 -4.09 24.85
N ARG A 77 -23.47 -3.15 25.74
CA ARG A 77 -22.87 -3.47 27.07
C ARG A 77 -23.64 -4.52 27.88
N THR A 78 -24.95 -4.61 27.66
CA THR A 78 -25.83 -5.53 28.36
C THR A 78 -25.68 -7.00 27.94
N SER A 79 -25.00 -7.27 26.84
CA SER A 79 -24.88 -8.61 26.26
C SER A 79 -23.42 -9.03 26.06
N ILE A 80 -22.50 -8.44 26.83
CA ILE A 80 -21.06 -8.77 26.78
C ILE A 80 -20.88 -10.25 27.16
N PRO A 81 -20.12 -11.04 26.37
CA PRO A 81 -19.76 -12.42 26.72
C PRO A 81 -18.93 -12.50 28.00
N GLU A 82 -18.58 -13.72 28.39
CA GLU A 82 -17.72 -13.97 29.54
C GLU A 82 -16.36 -13.30 29.38
N LEU A 83 -15.91 -12.63 30.45
CA LEU A 83 -14.60 -11.95 30.48
C LEU A 83 -13.58 -12.89 31.11
N ALA A 84 -12.36 -12.84 30.64
CA ALA A 84 -11.21 -13.46 31.30
C ALA A 84 -10.92 -12.74 32.63
N ASP A 85 -10.35 -13.45 33.61
CA ASP A 85 -10.07 -12.94 34.95
C ASP A 85 -9.20 -11.63 34.89
N GLU A 86 -8.31 -11.51 33.92
CA GLU A 86 -7.42 -10.36 33.71
C GLU A 86 -7.88 -9.49 32.53
N CYS A 87 -9.17 -9.48 32.16
CA CYS A 87 -9.67 -8.70 31.05
C CYS A 87 -9.41 -7.20 31.24
N GLN A 88 -8.71 -6.61 30.30
CA GLN A 88 -8.43 -5.17 30.31
C GLN A 88 -9.62 -4.41 29.72
N THR A 89 -10.20 -3.50 30.49
CA THR A 89 -11.33 -2.67 30.04
C THR A 89 -10.89 -1.24 29.81
N HIS A 90 -11.18 -0.71 28.61
CA HIS A 90 -10.87 0.66 28.21
C HIS A 90 -12.16 1.42 27.92
N ASP A 91 -12.43 2.51 28.64
CA ASP A 91 -13.52 3.44 28.32
C ASP A 91 -13.06 4.43 27.27
N LEU A 92 -13.74 4.43 26.12
CA LEU A 92 -13.40 5.31 25.00
C LEU A 92 -14.12 6.67 25.05
N GLU A 93 -14.88 6.94 26.12
CA GLU A 93 -15.49 8.26 26.39
C GLU A 93 -16.35 8.79 25.21
N GLY A 94 -17.04 7.91 24.49
CA GLY A 94 -17.84 8.27 23.31
C GLY A 94 -17.06 8.53 22.03
N ARG A 95 -15.77 8.20 21.99
CA ARG A 95 -14.96 8.36 20.76
C ARG A 95 -15.41 7.39 19.67
N PHE A 96 -15.13 7.76 18.43
CA PHE A 96 -15.38 6.88 17.29
C PHE A 96 -14.29 5.81 17.17
N VAL A 97 -14.74 4.59 16.85
CA VAL A 97 -13.90 3.47 16.44
C VAL A 97 -14.21 3.14 14.98
N THR A 98 -13.20 3.09 14.17
CA THR A 98 -13.27 2.74 12.74
C THR A 98 -12.29 1.61 12.45
N PRO A 99 -12.42 0.90 11.32
CA PRO A 99 -11.30 0.12 10.79
C PRO A 99 -10.05 0.98 10.70
N GLY A 100 -8.87 0.39 10.89
CA GLY A 100 -7.61 1.08 10.70
C GLY A 100 -7.47 1.61 9.26
N LEU A 101 -6.78 2.73 9.10
CA LEU A 101 -6.54 3.32 7.79
C LEU A 101 -5.57 2.43 6.98
N ILE A 102 -5.83 2.36 5.68
CA ILE A 102 -4.97 1.65 4.73
C ILE A 102 -4.37 2.71 3.80
N ASP A 103 -3.03 2.83 3.81
CA ASP A 103 -2.35 3.62 2.81
C ASP A 103 -1.92 2.69 1.66
N CYS A 104 -2.63 2.82 0.56
CA CYS A 104 -2.51 1.92 -0.59
C CYS A 104 -1.51 2.40 -1.65
N HIS A 105 -0.76 3.50 -1.38
CA HIS A 105 0.25 4.00 -2.31
C HIS A 105 1.34 4.75 -1.55
N THR A 106 2.45 4.08 -1.25
CA THR A 106 3.57 4.74 -0.59
C THR A 106 4.93 4.38 -1.17
N HIS A 107 5.86 5.33 -1.05
CA HIS A 107 7.28 5.19 -1.33
C HIS A 107 8.08 5.50 -0.07
N VAL A 108 7.76 4.87 1.06
CA VAL A 108 8.40 5.19 2.35
C VAL A 108 9.83 4.68 2.48
N VAL A 109 10.24 3.69 1.67
CA VAL A 109 11.58 3.12 1.68
C VAL A 109 12.42 3.75 0.59
N TYR A 110 13.31 4.65 0.97
CA TYR A 110 14.32 5.25 0.09
C TYR A 110 15.44 5.89 0.89
N GLY A 111 16.60 6.07 0.23
CA GLY A 111 17.75 6.80 0.75
C GLY A 111 17.81 8.24 0.25
N GLY A 112 18.58 9.07 0.96
CA GLY A 112 18.73 10.48 0.65
C GLY A 112 17.50 11.33 1.00
N ASN A 113 17.54 12.60 0.57
CA ASN A 113 16.40 13.51 0.67
C ASN A 113 16.45 14.54 -0.46
N ARG A 114 15.32 15.17 -0.75
CA ARG A 114 15.17 16.15 -1.82
C ARG A 114 14.72 17.52 -1.30
N CYS A 115 14.97 17.82 -0.03
CA CYS A 115 14.58 19.10 0.59
C CYS A 115 15.20 20.30 -0.12
N GLY A 116 16.49 20.20 -0.54
CA GLY A 116 17.15 21.26 -1.29
C GLY A 116 16.51 21.50 -2.67
N GLU A 117 16.06 20.45 -3.35
CA GLU A 117 15.33 20.58 -4.62
C GLU A 117 13.99 21.28 -4.43
N TRP A 118 13.28 20.95 -3.34
CA TRP A 118 12.04 21.62 -2.98
C TRP A 118 12.25 23.12 -2.73
N GLU A 119 13.33 23.47 -2.03
CA GLU A 119 13.71 24.87 -1.82
C GLU A 119 14.00 25.59 -3.14
N LEU A 120 14.70 24.95 -4.09
CA LEU A 120 14.95 25.51 -5.42
C LEU A 120 13.65 25.74 -6.18
N LYS A 121 12.70 24.79 -6.15
CA LYS A 121 11.38 24.96 -6.77
C LYS A 121 10.59 26.11 -6.15
N LEU A 122 10.61 26.26 -4.83
CA LEU A 122 9.97 27.39 -4.14
C LEU A 122 10.60 28.74 -4.53
N LYS A 123 11.88 28.76 -4.91
CA LYS A 123 12.59 29.92 -5.44
C LYS A 123 12.35 30.16 -6.94
N GLY A 124 11.52 29.33 -7.59
CA GLY A 124 11.13 29.47 -8.99
C GLY A 124 11.97 28.67 -9.98
N ALA A 125 12.82 27.76 -9.53
CA ALA A 125 13.57 26.89 -10.43
C ALA A 125 12.62 25.95 -11.20
N THR A 126 12.85 25.80 -12.49
CA THR A 126 12.09 24.86 -13.34
C THR A 126 12.47 23.40 -13.04
N TYR A 127 11.63 22.48 -13.47
CA TYR A 127 11.93 21.05 -13.39
C TYR A 127 13.24 20.70 -14.14
N GLU A 128 13.46 21.34 -15.28
CA GLU A 128 14.65 21.11 -16.10
C GLU A 128 15.92 21.62 -15.42
N GLU A 129 15.87 22.78 -14.78
CA GLU A 129 16.99 23.33 -14.00
C GLU A 129 17.36 22.44 -12.83
N VAL A 130 16.36 21.92 -12.09
CA VAL A 130 16.57 20.96 -10.99
C VAL A 130 17.16 19.66 -11.51
N ALA A 131 16.66 19.13 -12.63
CA ALA A 131 17.16 17.90 -13.24
C ALA A 131 18.61 18.06 -13.76
N GLN A 132 18.96 19.20 -14.38
CA GLN A 132 20.32 19.50 -14.85
C GLN A 132 21.30 19.64 -13.68
N ALA A 133 20.87 20.10 -12.52
CA ALA A 133 21.66 20.15 -11.30
C ALA A 133 21.86 18.76 -10.63
N GLY A 134 21.43 17.67 -11.26
CA GLY A 134 21.54 16.31 -10.73
C GLY A 134 20.42 15.94 -9.75
N GLY A 135 19.34 16.72 -9.70
CA GLY A 135 18.16 16.47 -8.87
C GLY A 135 17.17 15.48 -9.49
N GLY A 136 16.03 15.36 -8.86
CA GLY A 136 14.96 14.46 -9.29
C GLY A 136 15.14 13.04 -8.77
N ILE A 137 14.56 12.08 -9.48
CA ILE A 137 14.60 10.65 -9.11
C ILE A 137 16.03 10.11 -9.02
N VAL A 138 16.97 10.68 -9.81
CA VAL A 138 18.38 10.27 -9.84
C VAL A 138 19.04 10.40 -8.47
N ASN A 139 18.82 11.52 -7.79
CA ASN A 139 19.37 11.73 -6.43
C ASN A 139 18.83 10.67 -5.44
N THR A 140 17.50 10.36 -5.51
CA THR A 140 16.91 9.31 -4.68
C THR A 140 17.50 7.94 -5.02
N VAL A 141 17.70 7.62 -6.30
CA VAL A 141 18.32 6.36 -6.72
C VAL A 141 19.74 6.22 -6.18
N GLU A 142 20.58 7.24 -6.31
CA GLU A 142 21.96 7.22 -5.81
C GLU A 142 22.00 7.04 -4.28
N GLY A 143 21.15 7.78 -3.54
CA GLY A 143 21.04 7.63 -2.09
C GLY A 143 20.51 6.27 -1.65
N THR A 144 19.59 5.67 -2.42
CA THR A 144 19.03 4.35 -2.11
C THR A 144 20.02 3.24 -2.41
N ARG A 145 20.74 3.32 -3.54
CA ARG A 145 21.77 2.34 -3.92
C ARG A 145 22.95 2.28 -2.95
N SER A 146 23.24 3.39 -2.27
CA SER A 146 24.35 3.45 -1.29
C SER A 146 23.96 2.92 0.11
N ALA A 147 22.67 2.67 0.37
CA ALA A 147 22.18 2.30 1.69
C ALA A 147 22.01 0.78 1.85
N SER A 148 22.39 0.26 3.01
CA SER A 148 22.07 -1.10 3.45
C SER A 148 20.57 -1.23 3.80
N VAL A 149 20.09 -2.47 3.99
CA VAL A 149 18.71 -2.74 4.42
C VAL A 149 18.42 -2.06 5.77
N GLU A 150 19.35 -2.14 6.72
CA GLU A 150 19.22 -1.54 8.06
C GLU A 150 19.15 -0.01 7.98
N GLU A 151 19.95 0.61 7.12
CA GLU A 151 19.90 2.05 6.88
C GLU A 151 18.61 2.47 6.22
N LEU A 152 18.11 1.71 5.23
CA LEU A 152 16.81 1.98 4.60
C LEU A 152 15.66 1.90 5.63
N VAL A 153 15.68 0.91 6.53
CA VAL A 153 14.71 0.80 7.64
C VAL A 153 14.83 2.00 8.58
N ALA A 154 16.05 2.40 8.96
CA ALA A 154 16.27 3.54 9.85
C ALA A 154 15.78 4.85 9.21
N LEU A 155 16.04 5.05 7.92
CA LEU A 155 15.58 6.22 7.17
C LEU A 155 14.05 6.24 6.97
N ALA A 156 13.41 5.08 6.82
CA ALA A 156 11.96 4.97 6.69
C ALA A 156 11.22 5.19 8.03
N ARG A 157 11.87 4.90 9.17
CA ARG A 157 11.28 4.96 10.52
C ARG A 157 10.43 6.21 10.79
N PRO A 158 10.94 7.45 10.64
CA PRO A 158 10.15 8.64 10.99
C PRO A 158 8.89 8.79 10.14
N ARG A 159 8.92 8.33 8.87
CA ARG A 159 7.78 8.33 7.96
C ARG A 159 6.72 7.32 8.40
N VAL A 160 7.13 6.08 8.67
CA VAL A 160 6.25 5.01 9.14
C VAL A 160 5.62 5.35 10.48
N GLU A 161 6.40 5.87 11.43
CA GLU A 161 5.90 6.28 12.75
C GLU A 161 4.92 7.45 12.67
N ALA A 162 5.08 8.37 11.71
CA ALA A 162 4.12 9.44 11.47
C ALA A 162 2.77 8.86 11.00
N MET A 163 2.79 7.95 10.00
CA MET A 163 1.60 7.31 9.48
C MET A 163 0.87 6.47 10.53
N LEU A 164 1.62 5.73 11.37
CA LEU A 164 1.04 4.98 12.48
C LEU A 164 0.33 5.89 13.50
N ARG A 165 0.91 7.06 13.81
CA ARG A 165 0.28 8.04 14.70
C ARG A 165 -1.02 8.62 14.15
N GLU A 166 -1.18 8.63 12.82
CA GLU A 166 -2.39 9.07 12.13
C GLU A 166 -3.43 7.94 11.95
N GLY A 167 -3.13 6.72 12.42
CA GLY A 167 -4.06 5.59 12.43
C GLY A 167 -3.92 4.63 11.25
N THR A 168 -2.84 4.73 10.47
CA THR A 168 -2.55 3.75 9.41
C THR A 168 -2.15 2.42 10.02
N THR A 169 -2.81 1.34 9.61
CA THR A 169 -2.58 -0.02 10.10
C THR A 169 -2.15 -0.98 8.98
N CYS A 170 -2.23 -0.56 7.74
CA CYS A 170 -1.76 -1.29 6.57
C CYS A 170 -1.08 -0.34 5.61
N LEU A 171 0.11 -0.70 5.15
CA LEU A 171 0.92 0.08 4.21
C LEU A 171 1.20 -0.75 2.96
N GLU A 172 0.95 -0.18 1.80
CA GLU A 172 1.62 -0.62 0.61
C GLU A 172 2.99 0.07 0.53
N ILE A 173 4.06 -0.72 0.38
CA ILE A 173 5.43 -0.22 0.26
C ILE A 173 5.97 -0.62 -1.11
N LYS A 174 6.21 0.39 -1.95
CA LYS A 174 6.80 0.20 -3.28
C LYS A 174 8.33 0.24 -3.21
N SER A 175 8.98 -0.60 -4.02
CA SER A 175 10.37 -0.42 -4.44
C SER A 175 10.46 0.64 -5.56
N GLY A 176 11.44 0.58 -6.44
CA GLY A 176 11.50 1.43 -7.65
C GLY A 176 12.49 2.60 -7.58
N TYR A 177 13.31 2.67 -6.54
CA TYR A 177 14.44 3.58 -6.47
C TYR A 177 15.79 2.85 -6.48
N GLY A 178 15.79 1.54 -6.65
CA GLY A 178 16.99 0.76 -6.86
C GLY A 178 17.38 0.73 -8.33
N LEU A 179 16.43 0.36 -9.16
CA LEU A 179 16.56 0.17 -10.60
C LEU A 179 17.64 -0.87 -10.99
N ASP A 180 18.00 -1.73 -10.04
CA ASP A 180 18.85 -2.91 -10.20
C ASP A 180 18.40 -4.01 -9.23
N LEU A 181 18.75 -5.28 -9.52
CA LEU A 181 18.30 -6.42 -8.74
C LEU A 181 18.64 -6.32 -7.25
N ASN A 182 19.85 -5.91 -6.90
CA ASN A 182 20.30 -5.94 -5.50
C ASN A 182 19.62 -4.85 -4.68
N THR A 183 19.51 -3.65 -5.23
CA THR A 183 18.91 -2.53 -4.53
C THR A 183 17.39 -2.67 -4.43
N GLU A 184 16.71 -3.13 -5.49
CA GLU A 184 15.27 -3.45 -5.44
C GLU A 184 14.98 -4.52 -4.38
N ARG A 185 15.83 -5.58 -4.29
CA ARG A 185 15.76 -6.58 -3.22
C ARG A 185 15.91 -5.94 -1.85
N ASN A 186 16.91 -5.08 -1.65
CA ASN A 186 17.14 -4.41 -0.36
C ASN A 186 15.96 -3.54 0.06
N MET A 187 15.32 -2.83 -0.88
CA MET A 187 14.12 -2.04 -0.60
C MET A 187 12.96 -2.92 -0.14
N LEU A 188 12.70 -4.04 -0.82
CA LEU A 188 11.64 -4.98 -0.46
C LEU A 188 11.92 -5.67 0.89
N LEU A 189 13.17 -6.06 1.15
CA LEU A 189 13.59 -6.59 2.45
C LEU A 189 13.40 -5.57 3.57
N ALA A 190 13.74 -4.29 3.34
CA ALA A 190 13.49 -3.23 4.30
C ALA A 190 11.98 -3.04 4.57
N GLY A 191 11.15 -3.11 3.54
CA GLY A 191 9.69 -3.10 3.69
C GLY A 191 9.18 -4.28 4.52
N ARG A 192 9.68 -5.49 4.28
CA ARG A 192 9.34 -6.69 5.09
C ARG A 192 9.75 -6.48 6.55
N ARG A 193 10.96 -5.96 6.78
CA ARG A 193 11.47 -5.68 8.12
C ARG A 193 10.65 -4.64 8.88
N ILE A 194 10.10 -3.64 8.19
CA ILE A 194 9.16 -2.68 8.76
C ILE A 194 7.92 -3.38 9.31
N GLY A 195 7.31 -4.30 8.56
CA GLY A 195 6.16 -5.08 9.03
C GLY A 195 6.45 -6.02 10.20
N GLU A 196 7.74 -6.40 10.41
CA GLU A 196 8.17 -7.19 11.58
C GLU A 196 8.38 -6.31 12.83
N ILE A 197 8.87 -5.09 12.66
CA ILE A 197 9.20 -4.18 13.76
C ILE A 197 7.98 -3.43 14.28
N TYR A 198 7.10 -3.00 13.37
CA TYR A 198 5.95 -2.16 13.68
C TYR A 198 4.63 -2.94 13.62
N PRO A 199 3.61 -2.56 14.40
CA PRO A 199 2.29 -3.17 14.36
C PRO A 199 1.50 -2.72 13.13
N VAL A 200 2.04 -2.96 11.94
CA VAL A 200 1.46 -2.58 10.64
C VAL A 200 1.54 -3.75 9.68
N ASP A 201 0.47 -3.99 8.94
CA ASP A 201 0.51 -4.93 7.84
C ASP A 201 1.17 -4.28 6.64
N VAL A 202 2.05 -5.01 5.94
CA VAL A 202 2.79 -4.49 4.79
C VAL A 202 2.50 -5.33 3.56
N VAL A 203 2.15 -4.66 2.47
CA VAL A 203 2.06 -5.21 1.12
C VAL A 203 3.25 -4.69 0.32
N LEU A 204 4.07 -5.58 -0.21
CA LEU A 204 5.27 -5.24 -0.95
C LEU A 204 4.99 -5.20 -2.45
N THR A 205 5.19 -4.03 -3.06
CA THR A 205 4.99 -3.82 -4.49
C THR A 205 6.34 -3.62 -5.19
N PHE A 206 6.66 -4.52 -6.13
CA PHE A 206 7.81 -4.35 -7.00
C PHE A 206 7.52 -3.30 -8.07
N LEU A 207 8.29 -2.24 -8.12
CA LEU A 207 8.20 -1.14 -9.09
C LEU A 207 9.53 -0.94 -9.85
N GLY A 208 10.12 -2.02 -10.36
CA GLY A 208 11.36 -1.92 -11.14
C GLY A 208 11.20 -1.06 -12.40
N ALA A 209 10.01 -1.05 -13.00
CA ALA A 209 9.68 -0.18 -14.13
C ALA A 209 9.21 1.22 -13.67
N HIS A 210 10.01 1.92 -12.85
CA HIS A 210 9.71 3.27 -12.36
C HIS A 210 10.38 4.37 -13.18
N ALA A 211 11.63 4.17 -13.54
CA ALA A 211 12.38 5.07 -14.43
C ALA A 211 13.46 4.29 -15.17
N VAL A 212 13.94 4.82 -16.30
CA VAL A 212 15.09 4.27 -17.00
C VAL A 212 16.37 4.77 -16.32
N PRO A 213 17.21 3.89 -15.74
CA PRO A 213 18.43 4.31 -15.09
C PRO A 213 19.49 4.79 -16.09
N LYS A 214 20.48 5.55 -15.62
CA LYS A 214 21.53 6.15 -16.45
C LYS A 214 22.25 5.13 -17.34
N GLU A 215 22.45 3.91 -16.83
CA GLU A 215 23.13 2.80 -17.50
C GLU A 215 22.39 2.31 -18.75
N TYR A 216 21.08 2.56 -18.81
CA TYR A 216 20.21 2.20 -19.91
C TYR A 216 19.65 3.42 -20.67
N GLN A 217 20.26 4.59 -20.50
CA GLN A 217 19.84 5.78 -21.24
C GLN A 217 19.83 5.49 -22.74
N ASN A 218 18.72 5.73 -23.42
CA ASN A 218 18.45 5.38 -24.83
C ASN A 218 18.24 3.87 -25.11
N ASN A 219 18.11 3.01 -24.11
CA ASN A 219 17.81 1.58 -24.28
C ASN A 219 16.76 1.10 -23.26
N ALA A 220 15.58 1.73 -23.25
CA ALA A 220 14.51 1.38 -22.33
C ALA A 220 14.03 -0.08 -22.48
N ASP A 221 14.03 -0.62 -23.71
CA ASP A 221 13.64 -2.01 -23.95
C ASP A 221 14.62 -3.01 -23.31
N GLY A 222 15.94 -2.76 -23.41
CA GLY A 222 16.95 -3.56 -22.74
C GLY A 222 16.85 -3.44 -21.21
N TYR A 223 16.42 -2.28 -20.70
CA TYR A 223 16.12 -2.15 -19.28
C TYR A 223 14.90 -2.97 -18.87
N ILE A 224 13.84 -2.98 -19.66
CA ILE A 224 12.68 -3.85 -19.40
C ILE A 224 13.08 -5.33 -19.34
N ASP A 225 13.99 -5.82 -20.19
CA ASP A 225 14.50 -7.19 -20.08
C ASP A 225 15.15 -7.44 -18.70
N THR A 226 15.88 -6.46 -18.17
CA THR A 226 16.44 -6.50 -16.81
C THR A 226 15.35 -6.48 -15.75
N VAL A 227 14.29 -5.68 -15.90
CA VAL A 227 13.14 -5.63 -14.99
C VAL A 227 12.44 -6.98 -14.93
N LEU A 228 12.22 -7.64 -16.08
CA LEU A 228 11.57 -8.95 -16.13
C LEU A 228 12.40 -10.01 -15.38
N SER A 229 13.71 -10.07 -15.64
CA SER A 229 14.59 -11.03 -14.94
C SER A 229 14.71 -10.75 -13.43
N THR A 230 14.67 -9.48 -13.04
CA THR A 230 14.63 -9.05 -11.63
C THR A 230 13.32 -9.49 -10.97
N LEU A 231 12.19 -9.29 -11.64
CA LEU A 231 10.86 -9.72 -11.15
C LEU A 231 10.83 -11.23 -10.91
N ASP A 232 11.30 -12.04 -11.86
CA ASP A 232 11.38 -13.50 -11.72
C ASP A 232 12.16 -13.90 -10.47
N THR A 233 13.32 -13.29 -10.28
CA THR A 233 14.19 -13.57 -9.12
C THR A 233 13.50 -13.20 -7.82
N LEU A 234 12.98 -11.97 -7.68
CA LEU A 234 12.38 -11.49 -6.44
C LEU A 234 11.05 -12.18 -6.11
N ALA A 235 10.28 -12.56 -7.13
CA ALA A 235 9.07 -13.38 -6.96
C ALA A 235 9.41 -14.78 -6.45
N SER A 236 10.47 -15.40 -6.97
CA SER A 236 10.93 -16.72 -6.49
C SER A 236 11.43 -16.69 -5.04
N GLU A 237 11.94 -15.55 -4.59
CA GLU A 237 12.34 -15.29 -3.19
C GLU A 237 11.15 -14.99 -2.27
N GLY A 238 9.91 -14.86 -2.80
CA GLY A 238 8.70 -14.54 -2.02
C GLY A 238 8.68 -13.11 -1.50
N LEU A 239 9.38 -12.20 -2.17
CA LEU A 239 9.48 -10.79 -1.77
C LEU A 239 8.46 -9.88 -2.47
N VAL A 240 7.69 -10.37 -3.42
CA VAL A 240 6.76 -9.56 -4.23
C VAL A 240 5.33 -9.99 -3.96
N ASP A 241 4.51 -9.09 -3.44
CA ASP A 241 3.06 -9.30 -3.26
C ASP A 241 2.27 -8.71 -4.44
N CYS A 242 2.81 -7.68 -5.10
CA CYS A 242 2.18 -6.97 -6.22
C CYS A 242 3.26 -6.39 -7.16
N VAL A 243 2.91 -6.13 -8.41
CA VAL A 243 3.79 -5.50 -9.41
C VAL A 243 3.18 -4.19 -9.87
N ASP A 244 4.03 -3.18 -10.05
CA ASP A 244 3.63 -1.85 -10.52
C ASP A 244 4.58 -1.38 -11.62
N ALA A 245 4.12 -0.42 -12.42
CA ALA A 245 4.93 0.23 -13.45
C ALA A 245 4.48 1.68 -13.64
N PHE A 246 5.38 2.53 -14.13
CA PHE A 246 5.08 3.92 -14.46
C PHE A 246 4.87 4.05 -15.97
N CYS A 247 3.61 4.03 -16.39
CA CYS A 247 3.19 4.18 -17.80
C CYS A 247 2.96 5.65 -18.12
N GLU A 248 3.97 6.31 -18.66
CA GLU A 248 3.96 7.73 -18.95
C GLU A 248 5.05 8.09 -19.97
N THR A 249 4.96 9.24 -20.60
CA THR A 249 5.92 9.73 -21.59
C THR A 249 7.35 9.84 -21.05
N VAL A 250 7.49 10.15 -19.76
CA VAL A 250 8.78 10.23 -19.05
C VAL A 250 9.19 8.92 -18.40
N GLY A 251 8.31 7.92 -18.41
CA GLY A 251 8.52 6.57 -17.88
C GLY A 251 8.61 5.53 -18.98
N PHE A 252 7.66 4.63 -19.01
CA PHE A 252 7.60 3.51 -19.96
C PHE A 252 6.36 3.60 -20.84
N SER A 253 6.48 3.17 -22.09
CA SER A 253 5.37 3.08 -23.03
C SER A 253 4.37 2.02 -22.60
N VAL A 254 3.14 2.11 -23.14
CA VAL A 254 2.08 1.09 -22.96
C VAL A 254 2.59 -0.30 -23.34
N ALA A 255 3.36 -0.43 -24.43
CA ALA A 255 3.92 -1.71 -24.88
C ALA A 255 4.96 -2.29 -23.90
N GLN A 256 5.82 -1.46 -23.36
CA GLN A 256 6.82 -1.85 -22.35
C GLN A 256 6.14 -2.25 -21.03
N THR A 257 5.17 -1.47 -20.57
CA THR A 257 4.37 -1.76 -19.37
C THR A 257 3.59 -3.07 -19.54
N GLN A 258 3.04 -3.31 -20.74
CA GLN A 258 2.37 -4.56 -21.05
C GLN A 258 3.28 -5.78 -20.85
N ARG A 259 4.55 -5.72 -21.29
CA ARG A 259 5.52 -6.81 -21.07
C ARG A 259 5.71 -7.12 -19.59
N VAL A 260 5.79 -6.10 -18.74
CA VAL A 260 5.90 -6.27 -17.28
C VAL A 260 4.65 -6.93 -16.71
N PHE A 261 3.46 -6.53 -17.16
CA PHE A 261 2.19 -7.09 -16.70
C PHE A 261 1.94 -8.51 -17.21
N ASP A 262 2.38 -8.84 -18.44
CA ASP A 262 2.35 -10.21 -18.95
C ASP A 262 3.19 -11.14 -18.06
N GLN A 263 4.39 -10.72 -17.67
CA GLN A 263 5.25 -11.46 -16.75
C GLN A 263 4.63 -11.60 -15.36
N ALA A 264 4.09 -10.51 -14.79
CA ALA A 264 3.40 -10.56 -13.50
C ALA A 264 2.21 -11.54 -13.53
N THR A 265 1.44 -11.54 -14.61
CA THR A 265 0.32 -12.46 -14.82
C THR A 265 0.79 -13.92 -14.91
N ALA A 266 1.89 -14.19 -15.60
CA ALA A 266 2.48 -15.53 -15.69
C ALA A 266 2.95 -16.05 -14.30
N LEU A 267 3.37 -15.14 -13.43
CA LEU A 267 3.74 -15.43 -12.03
C LEU A 267 2.55 -15.43 -11.06
N ASN A 268 1.32 -15.21 -11.54
CA ASN A 268 0.10 -15.04 -10.73
C ASN A 268 0.19 -13.90 -9.70
N LEU A 269 0.93 -12.85 -10.03
CA LEU A 269 1.03 -11.65 -9.21
C LEU A 269 0.00 -10.60 -9.68
N PRO A 270 -0.74 -9.96 -8.75
CA PRO A 270 -1.61 -8.85 -9.10
C PRO A 270 -0.79 -7.63 -9.55
N VAL A 271 -1.41 -6.77 -10.35
CA VAL A 271 -0.75 -5.57 -10.87
C VAL A 271 -1.45 -4.29 -10.40
N ARG A 272 -0.68 -3.21 -10.35
CA ARG A 272 -1.07 -1.81 -10.16
C ARG A 272 -0.45 -0.97 -11.25
N LEU A 273 -0.83 0.29 -11.34
CA LEU A 273 -0.26 1.17 -12.36
C LEU A 273 -0.18 2.61 -11.85
N HIS A 274 0.99 3.24 -12.01
CA HIS A 274 1.11 4.69 -12.11
C HIS A 274 0.80 5.05 -13.56
N GLY A 275 -0.31 5.74 -13.80
CA GLY A 275 -0.75 6.01 -15.16
C GLY A 275 -1.45 7.35 -15.31
N ASP A 276 -1.36 7.91 -16.51
CA ASP A 276 -2.03 9.14 -16.92
C ASP A 276 -1.80 10.31 -15.96
N GLN A 277 -0.58 10.41 -15.39
CA GLN A 277 -0.21 11.42 -14.41
C GLN A 277 0.08 12.78 -15.06
N LEU A 278 0.73 12.79 -16.22
CA LEU A 278 1.13 14.01 -16.94
C LEU A 278 0.38 14.15 -18.27
N HIS A 279 -0.05 13.03 -18.85
CA HIS A 279 -0.75 12.97 -20.13
C HIS A 279 -1.77 11.84 -20.13
N ASP A 280 -2.80 11.95 -20.97
CA ASP A 280 -3.66 10.81 -21.34
C ASP A 280 -2.84 9.86 -22.24
N PHE A 281 -2.16 8.92 -21.62
CA PHE A 281 -1.19 8.02 -22.27
C PHE A 281 -1.73 6.60 -22.48
N GLY A 282 -3.00 6.36 -22.07
CA GLY A 282 -3.66 5.07 -22.16
C GLY A 282 -3.40 4.13 -20.99
N GLY A 283 -2.83 4.65 -19.90
CA GLY A 283 -2.55 3.90 -18.68
C GLY A 283 -3.81 3.30 -18.05
N ALA A 284 -4.86 4.10 -17.92
CA ALA A 284 -6.13 3.63 -17.35
C ALA A 284 -6.75 2.47 -18.15
N SER A 285 -6.68 2.52 -19.47
CA SER A 285 -7.15 1.44 -20.36
C SER A 285 -6.30 0.17 -20.19
N LEU A 286 -4.98 0.31 -20.08
CA LEU A 286 -4.09 -0.81 -19.83
C LEU A 286 -4.37 -1.46 -18.46
N ALA A 287 -4.53 -0.66 -17.41
CA ALA A 287 -4.88 -1.13 -16.07
C ALA A 287 -6.20 -1.93 -16.08
N ALA A 288 -7.21 -1.45 -16.82
CA ALA A 288 -8.48 -2.15 -16.99
C ALA A 288 -8.32 -3.50 -17.69
N LYS A 289 -7.53 -3.56 -18.77
CA LYS A 289 -7.24 -4.79 -19.53
C LYS A 289 -6.65 -5.89 -18.64
N TYR A 290 -5.79 -5.54 -17.67
CA TYR A 290 -5.14 -6.49 -16.77
C TYR A 290 -5.89 -6.69 -15.45
N ASN A 291 -7.10 -6.13 -15.26
CA ASN A 291 -7.83 -6.14 -14.00
C ASN A 291 -6.95 -5.66 -12.82
N ALA A 292 -6.17 -4.61 -13.06
CA ALA A 292 -5.26 -4.06 -12.06
C ALA A 292 -6.01 -3.69 -10.77
N LEU A 293 -5.36 -3.90 -9.62
CA LEU A 293 -5.91 -3.53 -8.32
C LEU A 293 -6.17 -2.03 -8.22
N SER A 294 -5.27 -1.21 -8.78
CA SER A 294 -5.42 0.23 -8.88
C SER A 294 -4.81 0.76 -10.17
N CYS A 295 -5.23 1.96 -10.56
CA CYS A 295 -4.48 2.87 -11.41
C CYS A 295 -4.34 4.17 -10.61
N ASP A 296 -3.14 4.52 -10.31
CA ASP A 296 -2.82 5.60 -9.40
C ASP A 296 -2.46 6.84 -10.22
N HIS A 297 -2.64 8.03 -9.65
CA HIS A 297 -2.61 9.32 -10.32
C HIS A 297 -3.90 9.58 -11.11
N CYS A 298 -3.91 9.33 -12.43
CA CYS A 298 -5.09 9.52 -13.28
C CYS A 298 -5.52 10.98 -13.47
N GLU A 299 -4.65 11.97 -13.20
CA GLU A 299 -4.96 13.40 -13.34
C GLU A 299 -5.37 13.77 -14.77
N HIS A 300 -4.83 13.05 -15.76
CA HIS A 300 -5.07 13.30 -17.18
C HIS A 300 -5.86 12.20 -17.88
N THR A 301 -6.45 11.25 -17.15
CA THR A 301 -7.26 10.18 -17.76
C THR A 301 -8.49 10.75 -18.48
N SER A 302 -8.67 10.39 -19.76
CA SER A 302 -9.85 10.76 -20.54
C SER A 302 -11.13 10.06 -20.07
N LEU A 303 -12.28 10.60 -20.49
CA LEU A 303 -13.57 9.95 -20.23
C LEU A 303 -13.64 8.55 -20.87
N GLU A 304 -12.99 8.35 -22.01
CA GLU A 304 -12.89 7.04 -22.67
C GLU A 304 -12.12 6.05 -21.79
N GLY A 305 -10.95 6.45 -21.24
CA GLY A 305 -10.19 5.63 -20.31
C GLY A 305 -10.99 5.24 -19.06
N VAL A 306 -11.82 6.15 -18.53
CA VAL A 306 -12.74 5.87 -17.42
C VAL A 306 -13.82 4.87 -17.82
N GLN A 307 -14.39 4.95 -19.03
CA GLN A 307 -15.46 4.08 -19.51
C GLN A 307 -14.96 2.64 -19.73
N VAL A 308 -13.81 2.45 -20.37
CA VAL A 308 -13.18 1.12 -20.54
C VAL A 308 -13.00 0.42 -19.21
N ARG A 309 -12.65 1.19 -18.18
CA ARG A 309 -12.49 0.71 -16.82
C ARG A 309 -13.81 0.29 -16.16
N GLN A 310 -14.92 0.94 -16.49
CA GLN A 310 -16.25 0.56 -15.99
C GLN A 310 -16.79 -0.70 -16.66
N GLU A 311 -16.55 -0.88 -17.94
CA GLU A 311 -17.00 -2.04 -18.72
C GLU A 311 -16.20 -3.32 -18.40
N GLY A 312 -14.91 -3.21 -18.12
CA GLY A 312 -14.04 -4.31 -17.67
C GLY A 312 -14.36 -4.86 -16.28
N ARG A 313 -15.28 -4.24 -15.55
CA ARG A 313 -15.69 -4.63 -14.19
C ARG A 313 -16.61 -5.85 -14.16
N GLY A 314 -16.04 -7.03 -14.33
CA GLY A 314 -16.62 -8.24 -13.73
C GLY A 314 -16.31 -8.27 -12.21
N ARG A 315 -17.15 -7.65 -11.38
CA ARG A 315 -17.25 -7.80 -9.90
C ARG A 315 -16.04 -7.50 -9.00
N ARG A 316 -14.91 -6.96 -9.47
CA ARG A 316 -13.83 -6.46 -8.58
C ARG A 316 -13.70 -4.95 -8.71
N SER A 317 -13.81 -4.24 -7.60
CA SER A 317 -13.65 -2.80 -7.53
C SER A 317 -12.19 -2.45 -7.69
N THR A 318 -11.79 -1.96 -8.86
CA THR A 318 -10.49 -1.33 -9.02
C THR A 318 -10.56 0.06 -8.39
N THR A 319 -9.75 0.35 -7.38
CA THR A 319 -9.72 1.63 -6.70
C THR A 319 -8.93 2.63 -7.54
N VAL A 320 -9.52 3.79 -7.87
CA VAL A 320 -8.78 4.94 -8.41
C VAL A 320 -8.25 5.70 -7.20
N VAL A 321 -6.95 5.77 -7.07
CA VAL A 321 -6.32 6.70 -6.12
C VAL A 321 -5.89 7.91 -6.93
N ALA A 322 -6.74 8.94 -6.99
CA ALA A 322 -6.29 10.25 -7.45
C ALA A 322 -5.46 10.85 -6.32
N SER A 323 -4.18 11.03 -6.54
CA SER A 323 -3.34 11.85 -5.68
C SER A 323 -3.50 13.30 -6.10
N THR A 324 -4.03 14.13 -5.23
CA THR A 324 -3.85 15.57 -5.36
C THR A 324 -2.45 15.89 -4.84
N ALA A 325 -1.51 16.13 -5.76
CA ALA A 325 -0.17 16.62 -5.42
C ALA A 325 -0.23 18.05 -4.88
#